data_46779583d8595e117d7bb80203dfa70c
#
_entry.id   46779583d8595e117d7bb80203dfa70c
#
_cell.length_a   1.000
_cell.length_b   1.000
_cell.length_c   1.000
_cell.angle_alpha   90.00
_cell.angle_beta   90.00
_cell.angle_gamma   90.00
#
_symmetry.space_group_name_H-M   'P 1'
#
loop_
_entity.id
_entity.type
_entity.pdbx_description
1 polymer ?
#
loop_
_entity_poly.entity_id
_entity_poly.type
_entity_poly.pdbx_seq_one_letter_code
_entity_poly.pdbx_strand_id
1 'polypeptide(L)'
;MNEDLNKFISDHLNRINWIFFDLSHPGNLGASARALKVMNACNVKLVNPIRAGLAKENITIRRAAGAKDVLESCSETTFEQATKKSKYVIAFSSRKREIQPPEVEFDLMVENVVELL
;
A
#
# COMPACT_ATOMS: atom_id res chain seq x y z
N MET A 1 -10.24 -21.43 5.84
CA MET A 1 -9.02 -20.95 6.53
C MET A 1 -9.37 -20.78 7.99
N ASN A 2 -8.49 -21.20 8.87
CA ASN A 2 -8.78 -21.19 10.30
C ASN A 2 -8.66 -19.75 10.87
N GLU A 3 -9.47 -19.45 11.89
CA GLU A 3 -9.54 -18.10 12.49
C GLU A 3 -8.18 -17.66 13.07
N ASP A 4 -7.42 -18.59 13.67
CA ASP A 4 -6.10 -18.29 14.24
C ASP A 4 -5.10 -17.86 13.18
N LEU A 5 -5.14 -18.49 12.01
CA LEU A 5 -4.28 -18.11 10.89
C LEU A 5 -4.66 -16.74 10.34
N ASN A 6 -5.96 -16.46 10.20
CA ASN A 6 -6.45 -15.16 9.76
C ASN A 6 -6.03 -14.05 10.72
N LYS A 7 -6.13 -14.29 12.02
CA LYS A 7 -5.70 -13.34 13.04
C LYS A 7 -4.20 -13.10 12.95
N PHE A 8 -3.41 -14.16 12.80
CA PHE A 8 -1.95 -14.05 12.66
C PHE A 8 -1.59 -13.20 11.45
N ILE A 9 -2.21 -13.45 10.31
CA ILE A 9 -1.98 -12.69 9.07
C ILE A 9 -2.34 -11.22 9.28
N SER A 10 -3.51 -10.93 9.82
CA SER A 10 -3.95 -9.55 10.08
C SER A 10 -3.02 -8.82 11.03
N ASP A 11 -2.62 -9.44 12.12
CA ASP A 11 -1.77 -8.82 13.13
C ASP A 11 -0.40 -8.45 12.54
N HIS A 12 0.13 -9.27 11.64
CA HIS A 12 1.42 -9.01 11.00
C HIS A 12 1.30 -8.03 9.85
N LEU A 13 0.28 -8.15 9.00
CA LEU A 13 0.08 -7.25 7.86
C LEU A 13 -0.26 -5.82 8.31
N ASN A 14 -0.82 -5.63 9.49
CA ASN A 14 -1.08 -4.29 10.05
C ASN A 14 0.22 -3.49 10.28
N ARG A 15 1.36 -4.15 10.28
CA ARG A 15 2.67 -3.49 10.42
C ARG A 15 3.22 -3.00 9.08
N ILE A 16 2.53 -3.29 7.98
CA ILE A 16 2.94 -2.86 6.65
C ILE A 16 2.11 -1.64 6.25
N ASN A 17 2.78 -0.57 5.86
CA ASN A 17 2.16 0.60 5.26
C ASN A 17 2.23 0.48 3.74
N TRP A 18 1.08 0.55 3.09
CA TRP A 18 0.98 0.49 1.63
C TRP A 18 0.90 1.93 1.11
N ILE A 19 1.99 2.40 0.52
CA ILE A 19 2.12 3.79 0.11
C ILE A 19 2.02 3.88 -1.40
N PHE A 20 1.05 4.67 -1.88
CA PHE A 20 0.93 5.02 -3.29
C PHE A 20 1.48 6.43 -3.49
N PHE A 21 2.58 6.53 -4.19
CA PHE A 21 3.29 7.78 -4.43
C PHE A 21 2.99 8.31 -5.83
N ASP A 22 2.59 9.57 -5.92
CA ASP A 22 2.27 10.25 -7.19
C ASP A 22 1.16 9.56 -8.00
N LEU A 23 0.21 8.94 -7.34
CA LEU A 23 -0.87 8.23 -8.01
C LEU A 23 -1.72 9.21 -8.83
N SER A 24 -1.84 8.96 -10.13
CA SER A 24 -2.54 9.84 -11.06
C SER A 24 -3.88 9.29 -11.54
N HIS A 25 -4.10 7.99 -11.42
CA HIS A 25 -5.27 7.35 -12.00
C HIS A 25 -6.18 6.78 -10.91
N PRO A 26 -7.40 7.31 -10.75
CA PRO A 26 -8.31 6.85 -9.69
C PRO A 26 -8.71 5.38 -9.85
N GLY A 27 -8.82 4.89 -11.08
CA GLY A 27 -9.13 3.49 -11.34
C GLY A 27 -8.07 2.53 -10.78
N ASN A 28 -6.80 2.94 -10.82
CA ASN A 28 -5.71 2.13 -10.26
C ASN A 28 -5.80 2.04 -8.74
N LEU A 29 -6.21 3.11 -8.09
CA LEU A 29 -6.43 3.08 -6.64
C LEU A 29 -7.56 2.13 -6.26
N GLY A 30 -8.68 2.17 -6.99
CA GLY A 30 -9.79 1.26 -6.76
C GLY A 30 -9.40 -0.21 -6.95
N ALA A 31 -8.71 -0.51 -8.04
CA ALA A 31 -8.23 -1.88 -8.31
C ALA A 31 -7.25 -2.36 -7.23
N SER A 32 -6.36 -1.48 -6.78
CA SER A 32 -5.42 -1.79 -5.69
C SER A 32 -6.15 -2.07 -4.37
N ALA A 33 -7.20 -1.33 -4.08
CA ALA A 33 -8.02 -1.56 -2.88
C ALA A 33 -8.63 -2.96 -2.89
N ARG A 34 -9.09 -3.43 -4.04
CA ARG A 34 -9.61 -4.80 -4.18
C ARG A 34 -8.53 -5.84 -3.85
N ALA A 35 -7.34 -5.67 -4.39
CA ALA A 35 -6.23 -6.59 -4.14
C ALA A 35 -5.84 -6.60 -2.66
N LEU A 36 -5.77 -5.43 -2.04
CA LEU A 36 -5.44 -5.31 -0.62
C LEU A 36 -6.49 -5.98 0.27
N LYS A 37 -7.77 -5.84 -0.09
CA LYS A 37 -8.85 -6.48 0.67
C LYS A 37 -8.77 -8.01 0.61
N VAL A 38 -8.49 -8.57 -0.56
CA VAL A 38 -8.32 -10.01 -0.71
C VAL A 38 -7.22 -10.54 0.20
N MET A 39 -6.15 -9.77 0.37
CA MET A 39 -5.03 -10.13 1.23
C MET A 39 -5.23 -9.73 2.69
N ASN A 40 -6.39 -9.19 3.03
CA ASN A 40 -6.69 -8.68 4.37
C ASN A 40 -5.69 -7.60 4.82
N ALA A 41 -5.21 -6.80 3.88
CA ALA A 41 -4.27 -5.72 4.13
C ALA A 41 -5.00 -4.40 4.33
N CYS A 42 -4.42 -3.53 5.15
CA CYS A 42 -4.94 -2.19 5.42
C CYS A 42 -3.77 -1.21 5.54
N ASN A 43 -3.96 -0.04 6.14
CA ASN A 43 -2.93 0.99 6.30
C ASN A 43 -2.44 1.56 4.97
N VAL A 44 -3.35 2.07 4.19
CA VAL A 44 -3.06 2.67 2.90
C VAL A 44 -2.82 4.17 3.06
N LYS A 45 -1.71 4.66 2.52
CA LYS A 45 -1.35 6.06 2.50
C LYS A 45 -1.21 6.55 1.07
N LEU A 46 -1.73 7.73 0.80
CA LEU A 46 -1.54 8.40 -0.48
C LEU A 46 -0.57 9.55 -0.27
N VAL A 47 0.53 9.54 -1.00
CA VAL A 47 1.53 10.61 -0.96
C VAL A 47 1.52 11.32 -2.31
N ASN A 48 1.24 12.60 -2.27
CA ASN A 48 1.20 13.46 -3.45
C ASN A 48 0.32 12.91 -4.59
N PRO A 49 -0.95 12.55 -4.32
CA PRO A 49 -1.84 12.16 -5.41
C PRO A 49 -2.07 13.33 -6.36
N ILE A 50 -2.48 13.03 -7.60
CA ILE A 50 -2.69 14.08 -8.62
C ILE A 50 -3.66 15.17 -8.16
N ARG A 51 -4.59 14.82 -7.29
CA ARG A 51 -5.52 15.76 -6.65
C ARG A 51 -6.01 15.21 -5.31
N ALA A 52 -6.42 16.10 -4.44
CA ALA A 52 -6.99 15.72 -3.15
C ALA A 52 -8.32 14.98 -3.34
N GLY A 53 -8.61 14.04 -2.43
CA GLY A 53 -9.87 13.31 -2.45
C GLY A 53 -9.94 12.20 -3.49
N LEU A 54 -8.81 11.74 -4.02
CA LEU A 54 -8.78 10.71 -5.05
C LEU A 54 -9.51 9.43 -4.62
N ALA A 55 -9.39 9.04 -3.36
CA ALA A 55 -10.05 7.84 -2.83
C ALA A 55 -11.57 7.95 -2.76
N LYS A 56 -12.10 9.16 -2.80
CA LYS A 56 -13.56 9.42 -2.72
C LYS A 56 -14.21 9.62 -4.08
N GLU A 57 -13.45 9.61 -5.16
CA GLU A 57 -14.00 9.79 -6.49
C GLU A 57 -14.85 8.60 -6.93
N ASN A 58 -15.90 8.87 -7.69
CA ASN A 58 -16.84 7.84 -8.10
C ASN A 58 -16.19 6.71 -8.89
N ILE A 59 -15.23 7.02 -9.74
CA ILE A 59 -14.52 5.98 -10.50
C ILE A 59 -13.67 5.10 -9.59
N THR A 60 -13.05 5.68 -8.58
CA THR A 60 -12.29 4.93 -7.58
C THR A 60 -13.18 3.95 -6.84
N ILE A 61 -14.30 4.44 -6.31
CA ILE A 61 -15.26 3.64 -5.56
C ILE A 61 -15.82 2.51 -6.42
N ARG A 62 -16.16 2.81 -7.66
CA ARG A 62 -16.71 1.84 -8.61
C ARG A 62 -15.70 0.72 -8.91
N ARG A 63 -14.44 1.09 -9.13
CA ARG A 63 -13.37 0.12 -9.40
C ARG A 63 -12.99 -0.69 -8.17
N ALA A 64 -13.21 -0.15 -6.98
CA ALA A 64 -12.97 -0.87 -5.73
C ALA A 64 -14.01 -1.96 -5.46
N ALA A 65 -15.19 -1.87 -6.07
CA ALA A 65 -16.29 -2.81 -5.89
C ALA A 65 -16.58 -3.04 -4.39
N GLY A 66 -16.37 -4.25 -3.86
CA GLY A 66 -16.61 -4.56 -2.44
C GLY A 66 -15.53 -4.07 -1.47
N ALA A 67 -14.49 -3.36 -1.95
CA ALA A 67 -13.38 -2.91 -1.13
C ALA A 67 -13.46 -1.43 -0.71
N LYS A 68 -14.66 -0.88 -0.62
CA LYS A 68 -14.88 0.51 -0.22
C LYS A 68 -14.31 0.80 1.16
N ASP A 69 -14.36 -0.15 2.07
CA ASP A 69 -13.79 -0.03 3.42
C ASP A 69 -12.28 0.23 3.39
N VAL A 70 -11.56 -0.37 2.45
CA VAL A 70 -10.12 -0.10 2.26
C VAL A 70 -9.91 1.36 1.82
N LEU A 71 -10.74 1.86 0.91
CA LEU A 71 -10.67 3.27 0.48
C LEU A 71 -10.97 4.23 1.62
N GLU A 72 -11.92 3.91 2.48
CA GLU A 72 -12.28 4.72 3.64
C GLU A 72 -11.12 4.81 4.65
N SER A 73 -10.26 3.81 4.70
CA SER A 73 -9.08 3.80 5.56
C SER A 73 -7.89 4.57 4.98
N CYS A 74 -7.94 4.94 3.70
CA CYS A 74 -6.86 5.68 3.05
C CYS A 74 -6.71 7.07 3.65
N SER A 75 -5.48 7.49 3.86
CA SER A 75 -5.17 8.85 4.28
C SER A 75 -4.13 9.48 3.37
N GLU A 76 -4.30 10.77 3.09
CA GLU A 76 -3.34 11.57 2.33
C GLU A 76 -2.35 12.19 3.31
N THR A 77 -1.07 12.02 3.02
CA THR A 77 -0.01 12.46 3.92
C THR A 77 1.26 12.77 3.14
N THR A 78 2.31 13.22 3.83
CA THR A 78 3.62 13.40 3.22
C THR A 78 4.41 12.10 3.27
N PHE A 79 5.42 11.98 2.42
CA PHE A 79 6.32 10.83 2.43
C PHE A 79 7.02 10.68 3.79
N GLU A 80 7.44 11.78 4.38
CA GLU A 80 8.09 11.78 5.71
C GLU A 80 7.16 11.21 6.78
N GLN A 81 5.92 11.65 6.81
CA GLN A 81 4.95 11.16 7.78
C GLN A 81 4.58 9.70 7.54
N ALA A 82 4.43 9.30 6.27
CA ALA A 82 4.08 7.93 5.92
C ALA A 82 5.16 6.92 6.32
N THR A 83 6.44 7.33 6.28
CA THR A 83 7.57 6.44 6.55
C THR A 83 8.23 6.65 7.90
N LYS A 84 7.77 7.60 8.69
CA LYS A 84 8.42 8.04 9.94
C LYS A 84 8.73 6.90 10.92
N LYS A 85 7.84 5.95 11.04
CA LYS A 85 7.98 4.82 11.97
C LYS A 85 8.45 3.54 11.30
N SER A 86 8.72 3.59 10.01
CA SER A 86 9.11 2.40 9.25
C SER A 86 10.60 2.14 9.41
N LYS A 87 10.94 0.90 9.73
CA LYS A 87 12.34 0.45 9.81
C LYS A 87 12.89 0.09 8.44
N TYR A 88 12.03 -0.27 7.51
CA TYR A 88 12.41 -0.72 6.18
C TYR A 88 11.43 -0.13 5.17
N VAL A 89 11.96 0.58 4.18
CA VAL A 89 11.15 1.20 3.13
C VAL A 89 11.55 0.60 1.79
N ILE A 90 10.56 0.09 1.07
CA ILE A 90 10.77 -0.56 -0.21
C ILE A 90 10.01 0.21 -1.27
N ALA A 91 10.70 0.56 -2.35
CA ALA A 91 10.08 1.21 -3.50
C ALA A 91 10.01 0.24 -4.68
N PHE A 92 8.83 0.13 -5.26
CA PHE A 92 8.65 -0.59 -6.53
C PHE A 92 8.63 0.43 -7.65
N SER A 93 9.57 0.33 -8.57
CA SER A 93 9.65 1.23 -9.71
C SER A 93 10.25 0.51 -10.90
N SER A 94 9.73 0.79 -12.08
CA SER A 94 10.29 0.32 -13.35
C SER A 94 11.30 1.31 -13.93
N ARG A 95 11.43 2.51 -13.36
CA ARG A 95 12.34 3.54 -13.85
C ARG A 95 13.75 3.30 -13.36
N LYS A 96 14.70 3.33 -14.29
CA LYS A 96 16.11 3.44 -13.95
C LYS A 96 16.51 4.91 -13.91
N ARG A 97 17.25 5.28 -12.89
CA ARG A 97 17.72 6.66 -12.66
C ARG A 97 19.23 6.64 -12.52
N GLU A 98 19.89 7.76 -12.80
CA GLU A 98 21.34 7.88 -12.61
C GLU A 98 21.75 7.68 -11.15
N ILE A 99 20.96 8.24 -10.24
CA ILE A 99 21.16 8.08 -8.80
C ILE A 99 19.98 7.28 -8.27
N GLN A 100 20.26 6.07 -7.82
CA GLN A 100 19.25 5.15 -7.31
C GLN A 100 19.64 4.67 -5.92
N PRO A 101 18.63 4.40 -5.05
CA PRO A 101 18.89 3.61 -3.85
C PRO A 101 19.32 2.18 -4.26
N PRO A 102 19.92 1.43 -3.35
CA PRO A 102 20.30 0.04 -3.64
C PRO A 102 19.10 -0.78 -4.12
N GLU A 103 19.31 -1.58 -5.16
CA GLU A 103 18.32 -2.50 -5.66
C GLU A 103 18.41 -3.83 -4.93
N VAL A 104 17.26 -4.45 -4.69
CA VAL A 104 17.15 -5.74 -4.01
C VAL A 104 16.30 -6.66 -4.87
N GLU A 105 16.74 -7.90 -5.04
CA GLU A 105 15.94 -8.92 -5.70
C GLU A 105 14.66 -9.20 -4.91
N PHE A 106 13.60 -9.53 -5.63
CA PHE A 106 12.27 -9.72 -5.02
C PHE A 106 12.28 -10.76 -3.90
N ASP A 107 12.89 -11.91 -4.13
CA ASP A 107 12.91 -12.99 -3.14
C ASP A 107 13.65 -12.59 -1.87
N LEU A 108 14.77 -11.88 -2.00
CA LEU A 108 15.53 -11.39 -0.86
C LEU A 108 14.72 -10.31 -0.11
N MET A 109 14.02 -9.45 -0.83
CA MET A 109 13.15 -8.45 -0.22
C MET A 109 12.06 -9.11 0.63
N VAL A 110 11.41 -10.15 0.11
CA VAL A 110 10.39 -10.89 0.85
C VAL A 110 10.96 -11.50 2.13
N GLU A 111 12.13 -12.12 2.05
CA GLU A 111 12.81 -12.67 3.23
C GLU A 111 13.07 -11.60 4.28
N ASN A 112 13.59 -10.45 3.87
CA ASN A 112 13.88 -9.33 4.77
C ASN A 112 12.61 -8.82 5.46
N VAL A 113 11.51 -8.70 4.72
CA VAL A 113 10.22 -8.26 5.28
C VAL A 113 9.70 -9.27 6.28
N VAL A 114 9.75 -10.55 5.97
CA VAL A 114 9.26 -11.62 6.86
C VAL A 114 10.04 -11.61 8.18
N GLU A 115 11.34 -11.38 8.16
CA GLU A 115 12.16 -11.27 9.36
C GLU A 115 11.76 -10.10 10.25
N LEU A 116 11.30 -8.99 9.65
CA LEU A 116 10.87 -7.80 10.39
C LEU A 116 9.46 -7.91 10.98
N LEU A 117 8.66 -8.82 10.47
CA LEU A 117 7.26 -9.00 10.92
C LEU A 117 7.15 -9.88 12.22
#